data_26d34597171d4adb6848968d2a44daf5
#
_entry.id   26d34597171d4adb6848968d2a44daf5
#
_cell.length_a   1.000
_cell.length_b   1.000
_cell.length_c   1.000
_cell.angle_alpha   90.00
_cell.angle_beta   90.00
_cell.angle_gamma   90.00
#
_symmetry.space_group_name_H-M   'P 1'
#
loop_
_entity.id
_entity.type
_entity.pdbx_description
1 polymer ?
#
loop_
_entity_poly.entity_id
_entity_poly.type
_entity_poly.pdbx_seq_one_letter_code
_entity_poly.pdbx_strand_id
1 'polypeptide(L)'
;LVSSLKQLNGANLTTGYHEYKFLPIEQVFDPSNLFKYYSNTQEDPGRFKLFALRKSLRSIMEIPLHIHKNLEFDIVANENEATIAYDWRNDKKSTADPRLLYSGLKFEQKATAKSDISPDFHIIVKSSYGNLDVFLDAEVDAYRDTPTIENFIELKTHPKNQKIDHFLWRKLVAAWCQTWFIGTRNVIVGFRKKLPKGNYSVASSKTFKTADIPKIPFVERAIEGDKFTTITCKKLELFYIRVLMWLYEQLRGTKKEIGYLLKYDGTTHIISLHKMSKKRYSERKNLLDPRRRHTEYSTDDIDSAARLIEKLKIN
;
A
#
# COMPACT_ATOMS: atom_id res chain seq x y z
N LEU A 1 -16.29 -13.16 -4.63
CA LEU A 1 -17.70 -12.77 -4.80
C LEU A 1 -18.10 -11.81 -3.68
N VAL A 2 -18.63 -10.65 -4.03
CA VAL A 2 -19.14 -9.70 -3.04
C VAL A 2 -20.54 -10.10 -2.62
N SER A 3 -20.75 -10.29 -1.30
CA SER A 3 -22.07 -10.52 -0.73
C SER A 3 -23.00 -9.34 -1.03
N SER A 4 -24.31 -9.58 -1.12
CA SER A 4 -25.27 -8.47 -1.25
C SER A 4 -25.05 -7.45 -0.14
N LEU A 5 -24.92 -6.15 -0.49
CA LEU A 5 -24.71 -5.08 0.49
C LEU A 5 -25.82 -5.04 1.57
N LYS A 6 -27.04 -5.46 1.22
CA LYS A 6 -28.14 -5.57 2.19
C LYS A 6 -27.89 -6.62 3.27
N GLN A 7 -27.18 -7.70 2.94
CA GLN A 7 -26.87 -8.77 3.89
C GLN A 7 -25.78 -8.36 4.89
N LEU A 8 -25.00 -7.30 4.61
CA LEU A 8 -23.98 -6.78 5.53
C LEU A 8 -24.58 -5.98 6.68
N ASN A 9 -25.79 -5.43 6.53
CA ASN A 9 -26.41 -4.64 7.59
C ASN A 9 -26.68 -5.50 8.83
N GLY A 10 -26.27 -5.01 10.00
CA GLY A 10 -26.34 -5.74 11.25
C GLY A 10 -25.18 -6.72 11.51
N ALA A 11 -24.33 -7.01 10.51
CA ALA A 11 -23.22 -7.95 10.67
C ALA A 11 -22.31 -7.53 11.82
N ASN A 12 -22.02 -8.49 12.74
CA ASN A 12 -21.08 -8.29 13.83
C ASN A 12 -19.64 -8.30 13.29
N LEU A 13 -18.89 -7.23 13.58
CA LEU A 13 -17.52 -7.03 13.12
C LEU A 13 -16.46 -7.34 14.18
N THR A 14 -16.85 -7.87 15.33
CA THR A 14 -15.93 -8.22 16.43
C THR A 14 -15.95 -9.69 16.81
N THR A 15 -16.81 -10.50 16.20
CA THR A 15 -16.81 -11.95 16.40
C THR A 15 -15.47 -12.55 15.98
N GLY A 16 -14.82 -13.29 16.88
CA GLY A 16 -13.50 -13.92 16.66
C GLY A 16 -12.31 -13.00 16.96
N TYR A 17 -12.54 -11.79 17.48
CA TYR A 17 -11.44 -10.85 17.79
C TYR A 17 -10.42 -11.44 18.77
N HIS A 18 -10.85 -12.14 19.80
CA HIS A 18 -9.96 -12.68 20.84
C HIS A 18 -9.05 -13.81 20.33
N GLU A 19 -9.44 -14.46 19.24
CA GLU A 19 -8.68 -15.55 18.60
C GLU A 19 -7.72 -15.01 17.53
N TYR A 20 -7.93 -13.78 17.07
CA TYR A 20 -7.17 -13.20 15.97
C TYR A 20 -5.79 -12.69 16.41
N LYS A 21 -4.75 -13.16 15.72
CA LYS A 21 -3.37 -12.70 15.91
C LYS A 21 -2.99 -11.75 14.78
N PHE A 22 -2.73 -10.48 15.12
CA PHE A 22 -2.20 -9.52 14.16
C PHE A 22 -0.79 -9.93 13.73
N LEU A 23 -0.55 -9.96 12.43
CA LEU A 23 0.80 -10.18 11.90
C LEU A 23 1.71 -9.01 12.26
N PRO A 24 2.98 -9.26 12.62
CA PRO A 24 3.98 -8.22 12.75
C PRO A 24 4.09 -7.42 11.44
N ILE A 25 4.26 -6.11 11.58
CA ILE A 25 4.28 -5.21 10.41
C ILE A 25 5.47 -5.51 9.47
N GLU A 26 6.53 -6.10 10.00
CA GLU A 26 7.71 -6.53 9.24
C GLU A 26 7.38 -7.63 8.22
N GLN A 27 6.36 -8.44 8.49
CA GLN A 27 5.91 -9.50 7.58
C GLN A 27 4.98 -8.99 6.47
N VAL A 28 4.55 -7.72 6.55
CA VAL A 28 3.66 -7.12 5.55
C VAL A 28 4.44 -6.57 4.35
N PHE A 29 5.76 -6.30 4.50
CA PHE A 29 6.59 -5.83 3.40
C PHE A 29 7.33 -6.99 2.75
N ASP A 30 6.77 -7.55 1.68
CA ASP A 30 7.45 -8.56 0.85
C ASP A 30 7.29 -8.22 -0.64
N PRO A 31 8.32 -7.66 -1.29
CA PRO A 31 8.30 -7.35 -2.71
C PRO A 31 8.64 -8.56 -3.60
N SER A 32 8.72 -9.78 -3.07
CA SER A 32 9.14 -10.98 -3.82
C SER A 32 8.27 -11.23 -5.05
N ASN A 33 6.96 -10.96 -4.98
CA ASN A 33 6.04 -11.12 -6.11
C ASN A 33 6.38 -10.18 -7.27
N LEU A 34 6.80 -8.93 -6.99
CA LEU A 34 7.24 -7.96 -8.00
C LEU A 34 8.42 -8.52 -8.81
N PHE A 35 9.44 -9.00 -8.11
CA PHE A 35 10.65 -9.49 -8.75
C PHE A 35 10.44 -10.82 -9.46
N LYS A 36 9.60 -11.70 -8.93
CA LYS A 36 9.20 -12.95 -9.60
C LYS A 36 8.45 -12.65 -10.90
N TYR A 37 7.54 -11.69 -10.89
CA TYR A 37 6.84 -11.25 -12.10
C TYR A 37 7.84 -10.68 -13.10
N TYR A 38 8.67 -9.71 -12.67
CA TYR A 38 9.62 -9.03 -13.53
C TYR A 38 10.62 -9.98 -14.20
N SER A 39 11.12 -10.99 -13.48
CA SER A 39 12.05 -12.00 -14.02
C SER A 39 11.45 -12.84 -15.14
N ASN A 40 10.12 -12.91 -15.22
CA ASN A 40 9.39 -13.67 -16.23
C ASN A 40 8.86 -12.79 -17.39
N THR A 41 9.15 -11.50 -17.39
CA THR A 41 8.70 -10.56 -18.44
C THR A 41 9.86 -10.08 -19.29
N GLN A 42 9.60 -9.89 -20.59
CA GLN A 42 10.54 -9.22 -21.49
C GLN A 42 10.30 -7.72 -21.42
N GLU A 43 11.06 -7.02 -20.60
CA GLU A 43 10.96 -5.59 -20.41
C GLU A 43 12.04 -4.85 -21.22
N ASP A 44 11.71 -3.64 -21.67
CA ASP A 44 12.66 -2.78 -22.40
C ASP A 44 13.88 -2.43 -21.51
N PRO A 45 15.09 -2.87 -21.88
CA PRO A 45 16.28 -2.62 -21.07
C PRO A 45 16.67 -1.13 -21.02
N GLY A 46 16.21 -0.32 -21.99
CA GLY A 46 16.54 1.13 -22.07
C GLY A 46 15.69 2.00 -21.12
N ARG A 47 14.70 1.42 -20.43
CA ARG A 47 13.83 2.15 -19.53
C ARG A 47 14.24 1.95 -18.07
N PHE A 48 14.21 3.01 -17.28
CA PHE A 48 14.42 2.92 -15.83
C PHE A 48 13.20 2.28 -15.14
N LYS A 49 13.43 1.36 -14.21
CA LYS A 49 12.36 0.64 -13.50
C LYS A 49 12.31 1.08 -12.04
N LEU A 50 11.11 1.37 -11.54
CA LEU A 50 10.86 1.62 -10.12
C LEU A 50 9.92 0.55 -9.56
N PHE A 51 10.39 -0.19 -8.57
CA PHE A 51 9.63 -1.23 -7.88
C PHE A 51 9.11 -0.70 -6.54
N ALA A 52 7.83 -0.93 -6.25
CA ALA A 52 7.21 -0.48 -5.01
C ALA A 52 6.01 -1.33 -4.61
N LEU A 53 5.70 -1.38 -3.32
CA LEU A 53 4.37 -1.74 -2.85
C LEU A 53 3.43 -0.53 -2.95
N ARG A 54 2.15 -0.75 -3.21
CA ARG A 54 1.11 0.30 -3.30
C ARG A 54 1.17 1.29 -2.12
N LYS A 55 1.35 0.78 -0.90
CA LYS A 55 1.44 1.62 0.31
C LYS A 55 2.54 2.68 0.22
N SER A 56 3.70 2.34 -0.35
CA SER A 56 4.83 3.27 -0.48
C SER A 56 4.49 4.44 -1.40
N LEU A 57 4.00 4.16 -2.60
CA LEU A 57 3.64 5.19 -3.58
C LEU A 57 2.41 5.99 -3.15
N ARG A 58 1.42 5.33 -2.53
CA ARG A 58 0.27 6.01 -1.94
C ARG A 58 0.70 6.99 -0.86
N SER A 59 1.64 6.64 0.01
CA SER A 59 2.14 7.54 1.05
C SER A 59 2.80 8.78 0.46
N ILE A 60 3.46 8.69 -0.69
CA ILE A 60 3.97 9.85 -1.43
C ILE A 60 2.80 10.70 -1.96
N MET A 61 1.82 10.07 -2.62
CA MET A 61 0.65 10.78 -3.17
C MET A 61 -0.16 11.52 -2.10
N GLU A 62 -0.21 10.97 -0.88
CA GLU A 62 -0.95 11.52 0.25
C GLU A 62 -0.18 12.60 1.04
N ILE A 63 1.08 12.91 0.72
CA ILE A 63 1.85 13.95 1.41
C ILE A 63 1.06 15.27 1.54
N PRO A 64 0.40 15.79 0.47
CA PRO A 64 -0.37 17.03 0.60
C PRO A 64 -1.58 16.94 1.53
N LEU A 65 -2.08 15.73 1.84
CA LEU A 65 -3.15 15.52 2.82
C LEU A 65 -2.64 15.51 4.27
N HIS A 66 -1.32 15.35 4.45
CA HIS A 66 -0.66 15.15 5.73
C HIS A 66 0.59 16.03 5.85
N ILE A 67 0.48 17.32 5.47
CA ILE A 67 1.62 18.24 5.32
C ILE A 67 2.49 18.39 6.57
N HIS A 68 1.94 18.15 7.75
CA HIS A 68 2.72 18.23 9.01
C HIS A 68 3.31 16.88 9.46
N LYS A 69 3.14 15.81 8.66
CA LYS A 69 3.70 14.50 9.00
C LYS A 69 5.07 14.32 8.35
N ASN A 70 6.08 14.01 9.15
CA ASN A 70 7.37 13.55 8.63
C ASN A 70 7.22 12.16 8.02
N LEU A 71 7.78 11.95 6.83
CA LEU A 71 7.78 10.66 6.15
C LEU A 71 9.19 10.31 5.68
N GLU A 72 9.52 9.03 5.78
CA GLU A 72 10.78 8.49 5.30
C GLU A 72 10.53 7.29 4.38
N PHE A 73 11.35 7.18 3.34
CA PHE A 73 11.32 6.05 2.41
C PHE A 73 12.75 5.58 2.17
N ASP A 74 12.97 4.29 2.32
CA ASP A 74 14.22 3.65 1.94
C ASP A 74 14.20 3.36 0.44
N ILE A 75 15.28 3.71 -0.26
CA ILE A 75 15.47 3.43 -1.69
C ILE A 75 16.80 2.72 -1.88
N VAL A 76 16.79 1.65 -2.65
CA VAL A 76 18.01 1.05 -3.21
C VAL A 76 17.94 1.20 -4.72
N ALA A 77 18.97 1.82 -5.31
CA ALA A 77 19.00 2.11 -6.75
C ALA A 77 20.33 1.68 -7.37
N ASN A 78 20.28 1.29 -8.64
CA ASN A 78 21.40 1.09 -9.53
C ASN A 78 21.17 1.85 -10.85
N GLU A 79 21.95 1.55 -11.89
CA GLU A 79 21.89 2.25 -13.18
C GLU A 79 20.50 2.17 -13.85
N ASN A 80 19.80 1.05 -13.73
CA ASN A 80 18.61 0.73 -14.50
C ASN A 80 17.33 0.63 -13.67
N GLU A 81 17.46 0.52 -12.35
CA GLU A 81 16.31 0.26 -11.49
C GLU A 81 16.47 0.80 -10.08
N ALA A 82 15.35 1.01 -9.41
CA ALA A 82 15.28 1.31 -8.00
C ALA A 82 14.10 0.59 -7.33
N THR A 83 14.27 0.25 -6.05
CA THR A 83 13.17 -0.20 -5.18
C THR A 83 12.94 0.82 -4.10
N ILE A 84 11.69 1.20 -3.86
CA ILE A 84 11.29 2.16 -2.83
C ILE A 84 10.33 1.52 -1.82
N ALA A 85 10.61 1.72 -0.54
CA ALA A 85 9.76 1.28 0.56
C ALA A 85 9.53 2.38 1.58
N TYR A 86 8.29 2.53 2.01
CA TYR A 86 7.93 3.40 3.13
C TYR A 86 8.52 2.85 4.44
N ASP A 87 9.19 3.72 5.21
CA ASP A 87 9.73 3.35 6.51
C ASP A 87 8.69 3.57 7.63
N TRP A 88 7.97 2.50 7.97
CA TRP A 88 6.94 2.52 9.02
C TRP A 88 7.49 2.58 10.45
N ARG A 89 8.81 2.39 10.66
CA ARG A 89 9.43 2.40 12.00
C ARG A 89 9.26 3.75 12.70
N ASN A 90 9.14 4.81 11.89
CA ASN A 90 8.90 6.17 12.37
C ASN A 90 7.41 6.49 12.57
N ASP A 91 6.51 5.57 12.20
CA ASP A 91 5.09 5.75 12.49
C ASP A 91 4.85 5.63 14.00
N LYS A 92 4.15 6.62 14.56
CA LYS A 92 3.68 6.51 15.95
C LYS A 92 2.82 5.25 16.07
N LYS A 93 3.12 4.41 17.06
CA LYS A 93 2.27 3.25 17.36
C LYS A 93 0.84 3.73 17.48
N SER A 94 -0.06 3.08 16.76
CA SER A 94 -1.48 3.42 16.82
C SER A 94 -1.99 3.21 18.25
N THR A 95 -2.59 4.24 18.81
CA THR A 95 -3.33 4.16 20.09
C THR A 95 -4.78 3.73 19.89
N ALA A 96 -5.16 3.42 18.64
CA ALA A 96 -6.51 2.97 18.32
C ALA A 96 -6.80 1.62 18.98
N ASP A 97 -8.03 1.43 19.44
CA ASP A 97 -8.52 0.13 19.93
C ASP A 97 -8.24 -0.95 18.85
N PRO A 98 -7.48 -2.02 19.15
CA PRO A 98 -7.18 -3.09 18.20
C PRO A 98 -8.45 -3.71 17.58
N ARG A 99 -9.59 -3.72 18.33
CA ARG A 99 -10.90 -4.17 17.78
C ARG A 99 -11.36 -3.31 16.62
N LEU A 100 -10.92 -2.05 16.56
CA LEU A 100 -11.22 -1.15 15.45
C LEU A 100 -10.53 -1.59 14.16
N LEU A 101 -9.26 -1.99 14.24
CA LEU A 101 -8.49 -2.55 13.13
C LEU A 101 -9.10 -3.88 12.70
N TYR A 102 -9.33 -4.78 13.66
CA TYR A 102 -9.97 -6.06 13.40
C TYR A 102 -11.34 -5.91 12.73
N SER A 103 -12.14 -4.90 13.11
CA SER A 103 -13.44 -4.66 12.49
C SER A 103 -13.36 -4.33 10.99
N GLY A 104 -12.24 -3.78 10.51
CA GLY A 104 -11.96 -3.59 9.08
C GLY A 104 -11.78 -4.93 8.38
N LEU A 105 -10.84 -5.75 8.87
CA LEU A 105 -10.57 -7.08 8.32
C LEU A 105 -11.81 -7.97 8.36
N LYS A 106 -12.59 -7.91 9.45
CA LYS A 106 -13.84 -8.67 9.56
C LYS A 106 -14.92 -8.19 8.58
N PHE A 107 -14.93 -6.91 8.27
CA PHE A 107 -15.82 -6.37 7.23
C PHE A 107 -15.45 -6.93 5.86
N GLU A 108 -14.17 -6.97 5.50
CA GLU A 108 -13.67 -7.55 4.26
C GLU A 108 -14.05 -9.02 4.16
N GLN A 109 -13.81 -9.80 5.21
CA GLN A 109 -14.22 -11.20 5.30
C GLN A 109 -15.73 -11.37 5.05
N LYS A 110 -16.56 -10.56 5.71
CA LYS A 110 -18.02 -10.64 5.56
C LYS A 110 -18.50 -10.19 4.18
N ALA A 111 -17.86 -9.18 3.61
CA ALA A 111 -18.21 -8.64 2.29
C ALA A 111 -17.84 -9.59 1.15
N THR A 112 -16.80 -10.40 1.32
CA THR A 112 -16.27 -11.31 0.29
C THR A 112 -16.72 -12.75 0.47
N ALA A 113 -17.47 -13.08 1.52
CA ALA A 113 -17.84 -14.45 1.89
C ALA A 113 -16.61 -15.38 2.04
N LYS A 114 -15.43 -14.83 2.37
CA LYS A 114 -14.24 -15.63 2.71
C LYS A 114 -14.49 -16.44 3.98
N SER A 115 -14.00 -17.68 4.02
CA SER A 115 -14.12 -18.54 5.19
C SER A 115 -13.29 -18.04 6.37
N ASP A 116 -12.16 -17.41 6.09
CA ASP A 116 -11.19 -16.90 7.05
C ASP A 116 -10.72 -15.48 6.67
N ILE A 117 -9.93 -14.87 7.54
CA ILE A 117 -9.17 -13.66 7.28
C ILE A 117 -7.83 -14.10 6.66
N SER A 118 -7.89 -14.54 5.41
CA SER A 118 -6.80 -15.18 4.68
C SER A 118 -6.00 -14.18 3.85
N PRO A 119 -4.77 -14.57 3.43
CA PRO A 119 -3.91 -13.72 2.62
C PRO A 119 -4.59 -13.22 1.36
N ASP A 120 -4.17 -12.09 0.97
CA ASP A 120 -4.78 -11.18 0.06
C ASP A 120 -4.48 -11.55 -1.38
N PHE A 121 -5.39 -11.23 -2.26
CA PHE A 121 -5.18 -11.33 -3.69
C PHE A 121 -4.37 -10.12 -4.15
N HIS A 122 -3.17 -10.37 -4.67
CA HIS A 122 -2.25 -9.35 -5.15
C HIS A 122 -2.21 -9.31 -6.68
N ILE A 123 -2.04 -8.13 -7.23
CA ILE A 123 -1.79 -7.90 -8.65
C ILE A 123 -0.53 -7.06 -8.83
N ILE A 124 0.16 -7.28 -9.94
CA ILE A 124 1.24 -6.41 -10.38
C ILE A 124 0.70 -5.45 -11.44
N VAL A 125 0.86 -4.15 -11.17
CA VAL A 125 0.46 -3.08 -12.08
C VAL A 125 1.71 -2.41 -12.63
N LYS A 126 1.77 -2.29 -13.97
CA LYS A 126 2.80 -1.49 -14.65
C LYS A 126 2.19 -0.16 -15.11
N SER A 127 2.87 0.94 -14.80
CA SER A 127 2.54 2.28 -15.30
C SER A 127 3.79 2.92 -15.87
N SER A 128 3.66 3.68 -16.96
CA SER A 128 4.80 4.31 -17.65
C SER A 128 4.69 5.83 -17.66
N TYR A 129 5.79 6.49 -17.30
CA TYR A 129 5.93 7.96 -17.25
C TYR A 129 7.22 8.37 -18.00
N GLY A 130 7.10 8.78 -19.27
CA GLY A 130 8.30 9.00 -20.09
C GLY A 130 9.18 7.75 -20.14
N ASN A 131 10.44 7.85 -19.72
CA ASN A 131 11.40 6.74 -19.66
C ASN A 131 11.41 5.98 -18.32
N LEU A 132 10.45 6.24 -17.44
CA LEU A 132 10.27 5.55 -16.17
C LEU A 132 9.12 4.57 -16.26
N ASP A 133 9.37 3.30 -15.97
CA ASP A 133 8.35 2.27 -15.73
C ASP A 133 8.24 2.01 -14.22
N VAL A 134 7.03 2.05 -13.71
CA VAL A 134 6.71 1.80 -12.31
C VAL A 134 6.00 0.46 -12.19
N PHE A 135 6.59 -0.45 -11.46
CA PHE A 135 6.01 -1.75 -11.12
C PHE A 135 5.50 -1.72 -9.69
N LEU A 136 4.22 -1.95 -9.53
CA LEU A 136 3.52 -1.83 -8.27
C LEU A 136 2.89 -3.15 -7.88
N ASP A 137 3.25 -3.68 -6.71
CA ASP A 137 2.49 -4.75 -6.06
C ASP A 137 1.34 -4.14 -5.26
N ALA A 138 0.13 -4.56 -5.57
CA ALA A 138 -1.08 -4.05 -4.98
C ALA A 138 -2.03 -5.18 -4.57
N GLU A 139 -2.41 -5.14 -3.31
CA GLU A 139 -3.52 -5.93 -2.78
C GLU A 139 -4.86 -5.44 -3.34
N VAL A 140 -5.74 -6.37 -3.66
CA VAL A 140 -7.13 -6.13 -4.07
C VAL A 140 -8.06 -6.73 -3.02
N ASP A 141 -8.81 -5.89 -2.33
CA ASP A 141 -9.67 -6.31 -1.22
C ASP A 141 -10.77 -7.29 -1.68
N ALA A 142 -11.34 -7.03 -2.88
CA ALA A 142 -12.41 -7.86 -3.45
C ALA A 142 -12.56 -7.68 -4.95
N TYR A 143 -13.25 -8.62 -5.58
CA TYR A 143 -13.73 -8.48 -6.96
C TYR A 143 -15.14 -9.06 -7.13
N ARG A 144 -15.86 -8.60 -8.14
CA ARG A 144 -17.16 -9.13 -8.55
C ARG A 144 -16.95 -10.06 -9.74
N ASP A 145 -17.55 -11.22 -9.71
CA ASP A 145 -17.56 -12.22 -10.79
C ASP A 145 -16.17 -12.74 -11.19
N THR A 146 -15.38 -11.96 -11.91
CA THR A 146 -14.04 -12.33 -12.38
C THR A 146 -12.99 -11.32 -11.89
N PRO A 147 -11.72 -11.75 -11.66
CA PRO A 147 -10.65 -10.88 -11.15
C PRO A 147 -10.07 -9.97 -12.28
N THR A 148 -10.88 -9.08 -12.81
CA THR A 148 -10.49 -8.05 -13.78
C THR A 148 -10.56 -6.66 -13.16
N ILE A 149 -9.82 -5.69 -13.71
CA ILE A 149 -9.76 -4.31 -13.21
C ILE A 149 -11.17 -3.69 -13.08
N GLU A 150 -12.06 -4.00 -14.03
CA GLU A 150 -13.43 -3.51 -14.04
C GLU A 150 -14.24 -3.99 -12.83
N ASN A 151 -13.89 -5.16 -12.32
CA ASN A 151 -14.59 -5.86 -11.25
C ASN A 151 -13.93 -5.66 -9.88
N PHE A 152 -12.74 -5.07 -9.81
CA PHE A 152 -12.08 -4.81 -8.53
C PHE A 152 -12.84 -3.81 -7.67
N ILE A 153 -12.83 -4.07 -6.38
CA ILE A 153 -13.55 -3.32 -5.36
C ILE A 153 -12.62 -3.07 -4.19
N GLU A 154 -12.56 -1.82 -3.75
CA GLU A 154 -11.90 -1.42 -2.51
C GLU A 154 -12.91 -1.42 -1.37
N LEU A 155 -12.61 -2.05 -0.26
CA LEU A 155 -13.47 -2.17 0.92
C LEU A 155 -12.96 -1.27 2.04
N LYS A 156 -13.84 -0.48 2.64
CA LYS A 156 -13.49 0.40 3.75
C LYS A 156 -14.55 0.39 4.84
N THR A 157 -14.12 0.61 6.08
CA THR A 157 -15.05 0.85 7.18
C THR A 157 -14.91 2.26 7.72
N HIS A 158 -16.04 2.84 8.16
CA HIS A 158 -16.08 4.17 8.76
C HIS A 158 -17.12 4.25 9.89
N PRO A 159 -16.87 5.00 10.98
CA PRO A 159 -17.89 5.21 12.02
C PRO A 159 -19.10 5.96 11.46
N LYS A 160 -20.33 5.46 11.72
CA LYS A 160 -21.58 6.08 11.24
C LYS A 160 -21.80 7.49 11.79
N ASN A 161 -21.33 7.77 13.00
CA ASN A 161 -21.66 9.00 13.75
C ASN A 161 -20.64 10.14 13.54
N GLN A 162 -19.65 9.97 12.67
CA GLN A 162 -18.75 11.08 12.33
C GLN A 162 -19.39 12.03 11.33
N LYS A 163 -19.01 13.32 11.43
CA LYS A 163 -19.45 14.35 10.47
C LYS A 163 -19.11 13.90 9.06
N ILE A 164 -20.07 14.02 8.16
CA ILE A 164 -19.95 13.56 6.76
C ILE A 164 -18.73 14.20 6.06
N ASP A 165 -18.45 15.47 6.34
CA ASP A 165 -17.34 16.22 5.75
C ASP A 165 -15.98 15.60 6.09
N HIS A 166 -15.79 15.20 7.36
CA HIS A 166 -14.56 14.53 7.80
C HIS A 166 -14.39 13.17 7.13
N PHE A 167 -15.49 12.43 6.91
CA PHE A 167 -15.46 11.18 6.16
C PHE A 167 -15.05 11.42 4.71
N LEU A 168 -15.72 12.33 4.02
CA LEU A 168 -15.48 12.61 2.61
C LEU A 168 -14.02 13.03 2.39
N TRP A 169 -13.56 13.97 3.22
CA TRP A 169 -12.25 14.54 3.11
C TRP A 169 -11.12 13.55 3.45
N ARG A 170 -11.13 12.91 4.63
CA ARG A 170 -9.97 12.10 5.09
C ARG A 170 -10.01 10.65 4.64
N LYS A 171 -11.19 10.06 4.51
CA LYS A 171 -11.31 8.62 4.24
C LYS A 171 -11.60 8.33 2.79
N LEU A 172 -12.49 9.09 2.18
CA LEU A 172 -12.88 8.82 0.81
C LEU A 172 -11.79 9.25 -0.19
N VAL A 173 -11.12 10.40 0.06
CA VAL A 173 -9.97 10.83 -0.75
C VAL A 173 -8.80 9.85 -0.59
N ALA A 174 -8.49 9.39 0.62
CA ALA A 174 -7.46 8.38 0.84
C ALA A 174 -7.79 7.03 0.15
N ALA A 175 -9.07 6.62 0.16
CA ALA A 175 -9.53 5.46 -0.61
C ALA A 175 -9.38 5.69 -2.11
N TRP A 176 -9.69 6.91 -2.61
CA TRP A 176 -9.46 7.28 -4.00
C TRP A 176 -7.97 7.19 -4.37
N CYS A 177 -7.05 7.72 -3.56
CA CYS A 177 -5.62 7.59 -3.78
C CYS A 177 -5.21 6.10 -3.91
N GLN A 178 -5.78 5.24 -3.08
CA GLN A 178 -5.51 3.79 -3.10
C GLN A 178 -6.01 3.12 -4.38
N THR A 179 -7.25 3.44 -4.80
CA THR A 179 -7.87 2.88 -6.00
C THR A 179 -7.28 3.42 -7.30
N TRP A 180 -6.76 4.65 -7.28
CA TRP A 180 -6.16 5.28 -8.46
C TRP A 180 -5.01 4.47 -9.06
N PHE A 181 -4.16 3.87 -8.21
CA PHE A 181 -2.99 3.08 -8.65
C PHE A 181 -3.35 1.83 -9.44
N ILE A 182 -4.49 1.22 -9.18
CA ILE A 182 -4.91 -0.05 -9.78
C ILE A 182 -6.12 0.08 -10.69
N GLY A 183 -6.68 1.28 -10.81
CA GLY A 183 -7.85 1.53 -11.64
C GLY A 183 -9.16 0.95 -11.10
N THR A 184 -9.23 0.62 -9.79
CA THR A 184 -10.43 0.09 -9.14
C THR A 184 -11.61 1.05 -9.31
N ARG A 185 -12.75 0.55 -9.81
CA ARG A 185 -13.90 1.39 -10.17
C ARG A 185 -14.84 1.71 -9.00
N ASN A 186 -14.83 0.89 -7.96
CA ASN A 186 -15.79 1.02 -6.86
C ASN A 186 -15.11 0.95 -5.50
N VAL A 187 -15.55 1.83 -4.59
CA VAL A 187 -15.23 1.78 -3.17
C VAL A 187 -16.51 1.44 -2.41
N ILE A 188 -16.55 0.37 -1.66
CA ILE A 188 -17.65 0.03 -0.77
C ILE A 188 -17.27 0.40 0.66
N VAL A 189 -18.09 1.24 1.28
CA VAL A 189 -17.89 1.68 2.66
C VAL A 189 -18.95 1.08 3.56
N GLY A 190 -18.50 0.29 4.54
CA GLY A 190 -19.33 -0.17 5.65
C GLY A 190 -19.34 0.87 6.78
N PHE A 191 -20.46 1.51 7.02
CA PHE A 191 -20.63 2.42 8.15
C PHE A 191 -20.93 1.62 9.40
N ARG A 192 -19.95 1.60 10.31
CA ARG A 192 -20.05 0.82 11.56
C ARG A 192 -20.62 1.66 12.70
N LYS A 193 -21.37 1.01 13.59
CA LYS A 193 -21.80 1.55 14.88
C LYS A 193 -21.10 0.79 16.01
N LYS A 194 -20.78 1.51 17.08
CA LYS A 194 -20.27 0.92 18.32
C LYS A 194 -21.48 0.32 19.08
N LEU A 195 -21.28 -0.88 19.56
CA LEU A 195 -22.22 -1.63 20.40
C LEU A 195 -21.69 -1.68 21.85
N PRO A 196 -22.49 -2.14 22.81
CA PRO A 196 -22.04 -2.38 24.18
C PRO A 196 -20.79 -3.27 24.22
N LYS A 197 -20.00 -3.14 25.30
CA LYS A 197 -18.75 -3.88 25.54
C LYS A 197 -17.67 -3.66 24.48
N GLY A 198 -17.73 -2.55 23.72
CA GLY A 198 -16.74 -2.20 22.72
C GLY A 198 -16.85 -2.99 21.41
N ASN A 199 -17.94 -3.69 21.18
CA ASN A 199 -18.22 -4.38 19.93
C ASN A 199 -18.59 -3.41 18.80
N TYR A 200 -18.50 -3.89 17.55
CA TYR A 200 -18.86 -3.14 16.35
C TYR A 200 -19.78 -3.93 15.45
N SER A 201 -20.71 -3.27 14.79
CA SER A 201 -21.53 -3.87 13.71
C SER A 201 -21.66 -2.92 12.54
N VAL A 202 -22.01 -3.45 11.36
CA VAL A 202 -22.37 -2.65 10.19
C VAL A 202 -23.75 -2.06 10.41
N ALA A 203 -23.84 -0.72 10.37
CA ALA A 203 -25.13 -0.02 10.47
C ALA A 203 -25.76 0.21 9.08
N SER A 204 -24.93 0.43 8.08
CA SER A 204 -25.30 0.60 6.67
C SER A 204 -24.07 0.45 5.79
N SER A 205 -24.26 0.30 4.50
CA SER A 205 -23.17 0.33 3.52
C SER A 205 -23.53 1.19 2.33
N LYS A 206 -22.50 1.73 1.66
CA LYS A 206 -22.68 2.57 0.45
C LYS A 206 -21.53 2.30 -0.52
N THR A 207 -21.87 2.23 -1.80
CA THR A 207 -20.91 2.18 -2.90
C THR A 207 -20.66 3.57 -3.46
N PHE A 208 -19.38 3.90 -3.65
CA PHE A 208 -18.92 5.11 -4.33
C PHE A 208 -18.19 4.68 -5.60
N LYS A 209 -18.55 5.25 -6.74
CA LYS A 209 -17.76 5.10 -7.97
C LYS A 209 -16.49 5.94 -7.84
N THR A 210 -15.33 5.35 -8.07
CA THR A 210 -14.03 6.04 -7.96
C THR A 210 -13.97 7.29 -8.85
N ALA A 211 -14.53 7.24 -10.05
CA ALA A 211 -14.59 8.35 -10.98
C ALA A 211 -15.47 9.54 -10.49
N ASP A 212 -16.38 9.30 -9.56
CA ASP A 212 -17.25 10.34 -9.03
C ASP A 212 -16.72 10.96 -7.74
N ILE A 213 -15.77 10.33 -7.06
CA ILE A 213 -15.18 10.85 -5.82
C ILE A 213 -14.59 12.26 -6.01
N PRO A 214 -13.80 12.54 -7.08
CA PRO A 214 -13.26 13.89 -7.31
C PRO A 214 -14.33 14.98 -7.50
N LYS A 215 -15.55 14.59 -7.87
CA LYS A 215 -16.66 15.53 -8.14
C LYS A 215 -17.48 15.88 -6.89
N ILE A 216 -17.19 15.22 -5.75
CA ILE A 216 -17.94 15.47 -4.51
C ILE A 216 -17.49 16.83 -3.94
N PRO A 217 -18.42 17.79 -3.70
CA PRO A 217 -18.08 19.19 -3.36
C PRO A 217 -17.14 19.35 -2.17
N PHE A 218 -17.21 18.46 -1.18
CA PHE A 218 -16.38 18.53 0.03
C PHE A 218 -15.00 17.87 -0.12
N VAL A 219 -14.73 17.17 -1.22
CA VAL A 219 -13.42 16.59 -1.54
C VAL A 219 -12.43 17.68 -1.97
N GLU A 220 -12.93 18.83 -2.40
CA GLU A 220 -12.11 19.96 -2.87
C GLU A 220 -11.69 20.93 -1.77
N ARG A 221 -12.05 20.70 -0.50
CA ARG A 221 -11.82 21.68 0.57
C ARG A 221 -10.43 21.60 1.20
N ALA A 222 -10.03 22.78 1.70
CA ALA A 222 -8.73 23.11 2.26
C ALA A 222 -8.24 22.18 3.38
N ILE A 223 -6.92 22.03 3.45
CA ILE A 223 -6.20 21.49 4.59
C ILE A 223 -6.32 22.44 5.77
N GLU A 224 -6.57 21.89 6.97
CA GLU A 224 -6.51 22.65 8.22
C GLU A 224 -5.19 23.41 8.33
N GLY A 225 -5.28 24.72 8.48
CA GLY A 225 -4.17 25.63 8.78
C GLY A 225 -3.83 26.62 7.70
N ASP A 226 -4.15 26.34 6.44
CA ASP A 226 -3.88 27.31 5.36
C ASP A 226 -5.18 27.74 4.69
N LYS A 227 -5.59 28.97 4.94
CA LYS A 227 -6.90 29.52 4.54
C LYS A 227 -7.16 29.52 3.02
N PHE A 228 -6.18 29.14 2.19
CA PHE A 228 -6.25 29.37 0.75
C PHE A 228 -5.88 28.18 -0.15
N THR A 229 -5.53 27.03 0.39
CA THR A 229 -5.08 25.90 -0.47
C THR A 229 -6.16 24.83 -0.59
N THR A 230 -6.91 24.86 -1.66
CA THR A 230 -7.83 23.76 -2.01
C THR A 230 -7.01 22.58 -2.59
N ILE A 231 -7.06 21.41 -1.96
CA ILE A 231 -6.50 20.19 -2.51
C ILE A 231 -7.58 19.42 -3.23
N THR A 232 -7.31 19.07 -4.48
CA THR A 232 -8.17 18.24 -5.31
C THR A 232 -7.47 16.92 -5.60
N CYS A 233 -8.23 15.88 -5.94
CA CYS A 233 -7.66 14.61 -6.41
C CYS A 233 -6.67 14.83 -7.58
N LYS A 234 -6.96 15.76 -8.49
CA LYS A 234 -6.06 16.11 -9.60
C LYS A 234 -4.75 16.73 -9.12
N LYS A 235 -4.78 17.56 -8.08
CA LYS A 235 -3.55 18.10 -7.49
C LYS A 235 -2.70 17.01 -6.83
N LEU A 236 -3.32 16.03 -6.16
CA LEU A 236 -2.62 14.87 -5.60
C LEU A 236 -1.93 14.04 -6.69
N GLU A 237 -2.64 13.74 -7.77
CA GLU A 237 -2.09 13.05 -8.94
C GLU A 237 -0.89 13.78 -9.53
N LEU A 238 -1.03 15.09 -9.80
CA LEU A 238 0.05 15.91 -10.35
C LEU A 238 1.25 16.01 -9.40
N PHE A 239 1.00 16.16 -8.11
CA PHE A 239 2.06 16.15 -7.10
C PHE A 239 2.83 14.83 -7.12
N TYR A 240 2.12 13.70 -7.10
CA TYR A 240 2.72 12.37 -7.17
C TYR A 240 3.60 12.20 -8.41
N ILE A 241 3.07 12.53 -9.61
CA ILE A 241 3.81 12.41 -10.86
C ILE A 241 5.07 13.28 -10.83
N ARG A 242 4.99 14.51 -10.31
CA ARG A 242 6.16 15.41 -10.20
C ARG A 242 7.24 14.85 -9.28
N VAL A 243 6.84 14.28 -8.13
CA VAL A 243 7.79 13.63 -7.20
C VAL A 243 8.43 12.41 -7.85
N LEU A 244 7.69 11.58 -8.58
CA LEU A 244 8.25 10.43 -9.29
C LEU A 244 9.25 10.86 -10.39
N MET A 245 8.89 11.85 -11.20
CA MET A 245 9.78 12.34 -12.26
C MET A 245 11.04 12.98 -11.68
N TRP A 246 10.91 13.73 -10.58
CA TRP A 246 12.07 14.24 -9.86
C TRP A 246 12.96 13.12 -9.31
N LEU A 247 12.38 12.09 -8.69
CA LEU A 247 13.12 10.90 -8.23
C LEU A 247 13.84 10.21 -9.38
N TYR A 248 13.18 9.99 -10.49
CA TYR A 248 13.78 9.41 -11.69
C TYR A 248 15.02 10.20 -12.12
N GLU A 249 14.93 11.55 -12.21
CA GLU A 249 16.07 12.40 -12.58
C GLU A 249 17.22 12.31 -11.57
N GLN A 250 16.94 12.12 -10.27
CA GLN A 250 17.98 11.95 -9.24
C GLN A 250 18.65 10.58 -9.29
N LEU A 251 17.93 9.54 -9.71
CA LEU A 251 18.38 8.14 -9.59
C LEU A 251 18.99 7.59 -10.89
N ARG A 252 18.54 8.02 -12.06
CA ARG A 252 18.95 7.49 -13.39
C ARG A 252 20.45 7.58 -13.72
N GLY A 253 21.23 8.33 -12.96
CA GLY A 253 22.69 8.45 -13.14
C GLY A 253 23.50 7.59 -12.18
N THR A 254 22.86 6.71 -11.41
CA THR A 254 23.49 5.91 -10.37
C THR A 254 24.26 4.73 -10.98
N LYS A 255 25.56 4.91 -11.25
CA LYS A 255 26.42 3.89 -11.89
C LYS A 255 26.65 2.63 -11.04
N LYS A 256 26.63 2.78 -9.72
CA LYS A 256 26.81 1.67 -8.77
C LYS A 256 25.63 1.64 -7.84
N GLU A 257 25.31 0.48 -7.33
CA GLU A 257 24.25 0.35 -6.36
C GLU A 257 24.47 1.18 -5.11
N ILE A 258 23.50 2.02 -4.79
CA ILE A 258 23.51 2.95 -3.65
C ILE A 258 22.15 2.94 -2.95
N GLY A 259 22.22 2.98 -1.61
CA GLY A 259 21.05 3.25 -0.77
C GLY A 259 20.80 4.75 -0.62
N TYR A 260 19.55 5.15 -0.78
CA TYR A 260 19.08 6.53 -0.55
C TYR A 260 17.95 6.55 0.47
N LEU A 261 17.83 7.66 1.17
CA LEU A 261 16.77 8.00 2.08
C LEU A 261 16.01 9.20 1.52
N LEU A 262 14.79 8.97 1.05
CA LEU A 262 13.86 10.03 0.69
C LEU A 262 13.14 10.46 1.95
N LYS A 263 13.17 11.76 2.24
CA LYS A 263 12.51 12.37 3.39
C LYS A 263 11.53 13.44 2.94
N TYR A 264 10.39 13.48 3.58
CA TYR A 264 9.52 14.65 3.63
C TYR A 264 9.52 15.20 5.05
N ASP A 265 9.87 16.47 5.19
CA ASP A 265 9.85 17.19 6.46
C ASP A 265 8.53 17.98 6.58
N GLY A 266 7.69 17.57 7.52
CA GLY A 266 6.39 18.19 7.76
C GLY A 266 6.46 19.56 8.42
N THR A 267 7.66 20.04 8.83
CA THR A 267 7.86 21.39 9.37
C THR A 267 8.25 22.37 8.28
N THR A 268 9.19 21.98 7.43
CA THR A 268 9.72 22.81 6.33
C THR A 268 8.98 22.59 5.02
N HIS A 269 8.17 21.52 4.92
CA HIS A 269 7.48 21.07 3.71
C HIS A 269 8.42 20.76 2.54
N ILE A 270 9.65 20.32 2.85
CA ILE A 270 10.68 19.99 1.86
C ILE A 270 10.77 18.47 1.67
N ILE A 271 10.81 18.05 0.41
CA ILE A 271 11.23 16.70 0.02
C ILE A 271 12.72 16.73 -0.31
N SER A 272 13.48 15.82 0.28
CA SER A 272 14.93 15.73 0.09
C SER A 272 15.38 14.27 -0.08
N LEU A 273 16.46 14.07 -0.84
CA LEU A 273 17.07 12.77 -1.08
C LEU A 273 18.50 12.76 -0.51
N HIS A 274 18.79 11.83 0.37
CA HIS A 274 20.09 11.69 1.03
C HIS A 274 20.66 10.30 0.80
N LYS A 275 21.99 10.16 0.74
CA LYS A 275 22.61 8.84 0.78
C LYS A 275 22.39 8.19 2.14
N MET A 276 22.08 6.90 2.16
CA MET A 276 21.99 6.14 3.40
C MET A 276 23.36 5.99 4.07
N SER A 277 23.36 5.91 5.39
CA SER A 277 24.54 5.40 6.12
C SER A 277 24.79 3.93 5.74
N LYS A 278 26.06 3.49 5.82
CA LYS A 278 26.44 2.10 5.53
C LYS A 278 25.66 1.09 6.37
N LYS A 279 25.41 1.43 7.64
CA LYS A 279 24.63 0.59 8.56
C LYS A 279 23.19 0.42 8.05
N ARG A 280 22.47 1.53 7.78
CA ARG A 280 21.07 1.48 7.31
C ARG A 280 20.97 0.75 5.97
N TYR A 281 21.90 0.99 5.07
CA TYR A 281 21.93 0.30 3.78
C TYR A 281 22.09 -1.22 3.96
N SER A 282 23.03 -1.67 4.79
CA SER A 282 23.24 -3.10 5.06
C SER A 282 21.99 -3.77 5.66
N GLU A 283 21.29 -3.08 6.56
CA GLU A 283 20.06 -3.59 7.19
C GLU A 283 18.88 -3.67 6.22
N ARG A 284 18.85 -2.82 5.18
CA ARG A 284 17.67 -2.65 4.32
C ARG A 284 17.80 -3.26 2.94
N LYS A 285 19.01 -3.43 2.40
CA LYS A 285 19.24 -3.90 1.03
C LYS A 285 18.53 -5.21 0.72
N ASN A 286 18.62 -6.21 1.59
CA ASN A 286 18.03 -7.53 1.37
C ASN A 286 16.50 -7.56 1.59
N LEU A 287 15.96 -6.59 2.34
CA LEU A 287 14.53 -6.40 2.48
C LEU A 287 13.93 -5.76 1.23
N LEU A 288 14.63 -4.77 0.66
CA LEU A 288 14.17 -4.04 -0.52
C LEU A 288 14.33 -4.84 -1.81
N ASP A 289 15.33 -5.70 -1.90
CA ASP A 289 15.55 -6.59 -3.04
C ASP A 289 15.79 -8.04 -2.60
N PRO A 290 14.74 -8.85 -2.52
CA PRO A 290 14.85 -10.26 -2.12
C PRO A 290 15.72 -11.11 -3.04
N ARG A 291 15.97 -10.72 -4.30
CA ARG A 291 16.88 -11.46 -5.22
C ARG A 291 18.27 -11.63 -4.62
N ARG A 292 18.67 -10.73 -3.71
CA ARG A 292 19.98 -10.74 -3.05
C ARG A 292 20.10 -11.78 -1.95
N ARG A 293 19.00 -12.26 -1.39
CA ARG A 293 19.01 -13.31 -0.37
C ARG A 293 19.58 -14.63 -0.92
N HIS A 294 19.45 -14.84 -2.24
CA HIS A 294 19.95 -16.05 -2.90
C HIS A 294 21.41 -15.97 -3.34
N THR A 295 22.02 -14.78 -3.36
CA THR A 295 23.44 -14.63 -3.70
C THR A 295 24.37 -14.75 -2.48
N GLU A 296 23.82 -14.75 -1.27
CA GLU A 296 24.57 -14.93 -0.02
C GLU A 296 24.64 -16.42 0.43
N TYR A 297 23.87 -17.34 -0.18
CA TYR A 297 24.09 -18.76 -0.01
C TYR A 297 25.30 -19.15 -0.86
N SER A 298 26.39 -19.54 -0.18
CA SER A 298 27.58 -20.06 -0.85
C SER A 298 27.22 -21.34 -1.60
N THR A 299 27.97 -21.67 -2.67
CA THR A 299 27.90 -22.97 -3.35
C THR A 299 27.96 -24.13 -2.37
N ASP A 300 28.64 -23.96 -1.24
CA ASP A 300 28.79 -24.95 -0.15
C ASP A 300 27.45 -25.23 0.58
N ASP A 301 26.54 -24.25 0.70
CA ASP A 301 25.22 -24.45 1.31
C ASP A 301 24.28 -25.24 0.39
N ILE A 302 24.38 -25.01 -0.93
CA ILE A 302 23.61 -25.73 -1.94
C ILE A 302 24.08 -27.19 -2.00
N ASP A 303 25.37 -27.43 -1.96
CA ASP A 303 25.95 -28.77 -1.92
C ASP A 303 25.63 -29.52 -0.62
N SER A 304 25.57 -28.80 0.51
CA SER A 304 25.16 -29.37 1.79
C SER A 304 23.67 -29.77 1.79
N ALA A 305 22.81 -28.95 1.22
CA ALA A 305 21.38 -29.26 1.07
C ALA A 305 21.15 -30.41 0.09
N ALA A 306 21.88 -30.46 -1.03
CA ALA A 306 21.83 -31.55 -2.00
C ALA A 306 22.27 -32.91 -1.38
N ARG A 307 23.33 -32.92 -0.58
CA ARG A 307 23.79 -34.11 0.16
C ARG A 307 22.78 -34.56 1.24
N LEU A 308 22.05 -33.64 1.84
CA LEU A 308 20.97 -33.95 2.80
C LEU A 308 19.78 -34.62 2.12
N ILE A 309 19.39 -34.13 0.94
CA ILE A 309 18.31 -34.69 0.12
C ILE A 309 18.68 -36.09 -0.41
N GLU A 310 19.93 -36.29 -0.80
CA GLU A 310 20.42 -37.61 -1.23
C GLU A 310 20.41 -38.64 -0.09
N LYS A 311 20.77 -38.23 1.14
CA LYS A 311 20.71 -39.09 2.34
C LYS A 311 19.27 -39.45 2.74
N LEU A 312 18.28 -38.63 2.41
CA LEU A 312 16.86 -38.89 2.70
C LEU A 312 16.18 -39.78 1.65
N LYS A 313 16.83 -40.06 0.50
CA LYS A 313 16.32 -40.94 -0.54
C LYS A 313 16.80 -42.42 -0.40
N ILE A 314 17.57 -42.74 0.64
CA ILE A 314 18.11 -44.06 0.90
C ILE A 314 17.54 -44.57 2.23
N ASN A 315 16.20 -44.63 2.36
CA ASN A 315 15.50 -45.47 3.32
C ASN A 315 14.11 -45.77 2.81
#